data_0ff909bf82fadfe574c0dd1de05d2e4a
#
_entry.id   0ff909bf82fadfe574c0dd1de05d2e4a
#
_cell.length_a   1.000
_cell.length_b   1.000
_cell.length_c   1.000
_cell.angle_alpha   90.00
_cell.angle_beta   90.00
_cell.angle_gamma   90.00
#
_symmetry.space_group_name_H-M   'P 1'
#
loop_
_entity.id
_entity.type
_entity.pdbx_description
1 polymer ?
#
loop_
_entity_poly.entity_id
_entity_poly.type
_entity_poly.pdbx_seq_one_letter_code
_entity_poly.pdbx_strand_id
1 'polypeptide(L)'
;MSSLSTPASRPDGRGAGEPLLVLVDPAAGRADGESVRIARDVLCGGADAKVVLPESRSELDRVLSHRGRRRPVVIGSDQAVHKVLQALHRQRDLGTDPVGVVPVGPAGTVLACRALGVPEQPVAAARAVLGGAPRKLDLVVDDGGGVVITELRIGAEPRRALPSLRSLWAKQAAPDQATVPDPESTPMRVEADGRLLADVHERIRLLEARPAGGELELVIRTAGAERRLRVAALSVAGRSFGYSADGCPVGPVRHRTWTVHPGAWALLLPAG
;
A
#
# COMPACT_ATOMS: atom_id res chain seq x y z
N MET A 1 10.32 -62.39 -32.53
CA MET A 1 10.87 -61.01 -32.57
C MET A 1 9.67 -60.09 -32.32
N SER A 2 9.44 -59.75 -31.04
CA SER A 2 8.30 -58.96 -30.62
C SER A 2 8.75 -57.51 -30.40
N SER A 3 8.23 -56.63 -31.24
CA SER A 3 8.48 -55.20 -31.15
C SER A 3 7.62 -54.60 -30.06
N LEU A 4 8.21 -54.16 -28.94
CA LEU A 4 7.57 -53.41 -27.92
C LEU A 4 7.41 -51.95 -28.39
N SER A 5 6.17 -51.57 -28.67
CA SER A 5 5.80 -50.16 -28.93
C SER A 5 5.86 -49.38 -27.63
N THR A 6 6.77 -48.46 -27.54
CA THR A 6 6.84 -47.44 -26.47
C THR A 6 5.62 -46.50 -26.59
N PRO A 7 4.82 -46.29 -25.53
CA PRO A 7 3.73 -45.33 -25.57
C PRO A 7 4.32 -43.91 -25.66
N ALA A 8 3.91 -43.17 -26.67
CA ALA A 8 4.21 -41.76 -26.83
C ALA A 8 3.78 -41.00 -25.59
N SER A 9 4.75 -40.36 -24.92
CA SER A 9 4.51 -39.39 -23.84
C SER A 9 3.65 -38.27 -24.39
N ARG A 10 2.47 -38.09 -23.79
CA ARG A 10 1.65 -36.90 -24.01
C ARG A 10 2.47 -35.69 -23.61
N PRO A 11 2.42 -34.57 -24.38
CA PRO A 11 2.96 -33.33 -23.92
C PRO A 11 2.03 -32.79 -22.80
N ASP A 12 2.36 -33.15 -21.58
CA ASP A 12 1.72 -32.62 -20.40
C ASP A 12 2.12 -31.16 -20.22
N GLY A 13 1.12 -30.32 -20.15
CA GLY A 13 1.25 -29.13 -19.37
C GLY A 13 1.47 -27.87 -20.18
N ARG A 14 0.35 -27.30 -20.55
CA ARG A 14 0.22 -25.85 -20.33
C ARG A 14 0.72 -25.62 -18.91
N GLY A 15 1.82 -24.86 -18.74
CA GLY A 15 2.37 -24.53 -17.44
C GLY A 15 1.24 -23.95 -16.59
N ALA A 16 0.77 -24.73 -15.63
CA ALA A 16 -0.20 -24.25 -14.66
C ALA A 16 0.54 -23.14 -13.88
N GLY A 17 0.19 -21.88 -14.16
CA GLY A 17 0.68 -20.74 -13.40
C GLY A 17 0.42 -21.00 -11.92
N GLU A 18 1.24 -20.44 -11.06
CA GLU A 18 1.04 -20.58 -9.60
C GLU A 18 -0.40 -20.22 -9.22
N PRO A 19 -1.04 -20.99 -8.33
CA PRO A 19 -2.43 -20.76 -7.98
C PRO A 19 -2.59 -19.40 -7.27
N LEU A 20 -3.67 -18.68 -7.60
CA LEU A 20 -3.92 -17.33 -7.11
C LEU A 20 -5.09 -17.28 -6.12
N LEU A 21 -4.95 -16.42 -5.10
CA LEU A 21 -6.07 -15.92 -4.31
C LEU A 21 -6.33 -14.47 -4.69
N VAL A 22 -7.37 -14.23 -5.47
CA VAL A 22 -7.73 -12.90 -5.95
C VAL A 22 -8.71 -12.26 -4.97
N LEU A 23 -8.25 -11.19 -4.31
CA LEU A 23 -8.99 -10.40 -3.34
C LEU A 23 -9.51 -9.15 -4.03
N VAL A 24 -10.81 -9.06 -4.23
CA VAL A 24 -11.44 -7.89 -4.86
C VAL A 24 -11.97 -6.96 -3.78
N ASP A 25 -11.53 -5.70 -3.79
CA ASP A 25 -12.11 -4.68 -2.92
C ASP A 25 -13.54 -4.36 -3.40
N PRO A 26 -14.56 -4.52 -2.54
CA PRO A 26 -15.94 -4.16 -2.88
C PRO A 26 -16.09 -2.69 -3.34
N ALA A 27 -15.24 -1.79 -2.85
CA ALA A 27 -15.24 -0.40 -3.27
C ALA A 27 -14.77 -0.24 -4.72
N ALA A 28 -13.81 -1.04 -5.17
CA ALA A 28 -13.35 -1.03 -6.55
C ALA A 28 -14.45 -1.47 -7.53
N GLY A 29 -15.22 -2.51 -7.17
CA GLY A 29 -16.36 -2.97 -7.98
C GLY A 29 -17.45 -1.91 -8.15
N ARG A 30 -17.66 -1.07 -7.13
CA ARG A 30 -18.62 0.05 -7.20
C ARG A 30 -18.06 1.24 -8.00
N ALA A 31 -16.76 1.47 -7.95
CA ALA A 31 -16.11 2.59 -8.63
C ALA A 31 -15.90 2.31 -10.12
N ASP A 32 -15.45 1.12 -10.47
CA ASP A 32 -15.15 0.69 -11.83
C ASP A 32 -15.26 -0.85 -11.95
N GLY A 33 -16.50 -1.31 -12.02
CA GLY A 33 -16.82 -2.75 -12.13
C GLY A 33 -16.31 -3.39 -13.42
N GLU A 34 -16.17 -2.61 -14.50
CA GLU A 34 -15.66 -3.12 -15.77
C GLU A 34 -14.16 -3.43 -15.70
N SER A 35 -13.36 -2.54 -15.13
CA SER A 35 -11.93 -2.79 -14.89
C SER A 35 -11.71 -3.99 -13.96
N VAL A 36 -12.54 -4.15 -12.91
CA VAL A 36 -12.51 -5.33 -12.03
C VAL A 36 -12.83 -6.61 -12.82
N ARG A 37 -13.87 -6.59 -13.66
CA ARG A 37 -14.25 -7.73 -14.50
C ARG A 37 -13.12 -8.13 -15.43
N ILE A 38 -12.56 -7.17 -16.19
CA ILE A 38 -11.43 -7.38 -17.10
C ILE A 38 -10.23 -8.00 -16.38
N ALA A 39 -9.83 -7.42 -15.25
CA ALA A 39 -8.71 -7.92 -14.47
C ALA A 39 -8.92 -9.36 -14.01
N ARG A 40 -10.11 -9.65 -13.45
CA ARG A 40 -10.49 -11.00 -13.01
C ARG A 40 -10.47 -11.99 -14.18
N ASP A 41 -11.04 -11.63 -15.32
CA ASP A 41 -11.13 -12.52 -16.48
C ASP A 41 -9.73 -12.88 -17.02
N VAL A 42 -8.79 -11.90 -17.06
CA VAL A 42 -7.39 -12.16 -17.43
C VAL A 42 -6.70 -13.07 -16.42
N LEU A 43 -6.87 -12.84 -15.12
CA LEU A 43 -6.25 -13.66 -14.07
C LEU A 43 -6.78 -15.09 -14.07
N CYS A 44 -8.09 -15.25 -14.16
CA CYS A 44 -8.74 -16.57 -14.21
C CYS A 44 -8.44 -17.33 -15.51
N GLY A 45 -8.22 -16.63 -16.61
CA GLY A 45 -7.78 -17.23 -17.86
C GLY A 45 -6.32 -17.69 -17.87
N GLY A 46 -5.48 -17.09 -17.03
CA GLY A 46 -4.03 -17.36 -16.98
C GLY A 46 -3.57 -18.26 -15.84
N ALA A 47 -4.38 -18.48 -14.79
CA ALA A 47 -4.00 -19.29 -13.62
C ALA A 47 -5.23 -19.92 -12.95
N ASP A 48 -4.98 -20.91 -12.05
CA ASP A 48 -6.00 -21.39 -11.11
C ASP A 48 -6.28 -20.31 -10.07
N ALA A 49 -7.33 -19.51 -10.26
CA ALA A 49 -7.63 -18.36 -9.44
C ALA A 49 -8.91 -18.60 -8.59
N LYS A 50 -8.76 -18.47 -7.27
CA LYS A 50 -9.89 -18.36 -6.34
C LYS A 50 -10.20 -16.88 -6.11
N VAL A 51 -11.35 -16.42 -6.55
CA VAL A 51 -11.80 -15.03 -6.38
C VAL A 51 -12.66 -14.90 -5.12
N VAL A 52 -12.35 -13.91 -4.30
CA VAL A 52 -13.09 -13.61 -3.05
C VAL A 52 -13.26 -12.08 -2.93
N LEU A 53 -14.44 -11.68 -2.44
CA LEU A 53 -14.77 -10.29 -2.14
C LEU A 53 -14.97 -10.14 -0.62
N PRO A 54 -13.91 -9.95 0.17
CA PRO A 54 -14.05 -9.85 1.63
C PRO A 54 -14.76 -8.53 2.00
N GLU A 55 -15.87 -8.63 2.71
CA GLU A 55 -16.67 -7.48 3.14
C GLU A 55 -16.22 -6.92 4.50
N SER A 56 -15.44 -7.69 5.24
CA SER A 56 -14.94 -7.31 6.56
C SER A 56 -13.45 -7.65 6.75
N ARG A 57 -12.83 -6.99 7.75
CA ARG A 57 -11.45 -7.29 8.14
C ARG A 57 -11.30 -8.73 8.64
N SER A 58 -12.24 -9.22 9.41
CA SER A 58 -12.23 -10.60 9.94
C SER A 58 -12.35 -11.63 8.82
N GLU A 59 -13.13 -11.34 7.80
CA GLU A 59 -13.24 -12.21 6.63
C GLU A 59 -11.95 -12.21 5.81
N LEU A 60 -11.35 -11.04 5.59
CA LEU A 60 -10.05 -10.91 4.93
C LEU A 60 -8.97 -11.73 5.67
N ASP A 61 -8.89 -11.57 7.01
CA ASP A 61 -7.94 -12.31 7.84
C ASP A 61 -8.15 -13.83 7.73
N ARG A 62 -9.41 -14.29 7.76
CA ARG A 62 -9.75 -15.70 7.59
C ARG A 62 -9.39 -16.24 6.21
N VAL A 63 -9.70 -15.49 5.16
CA VAL A 63 -9.42 -15.92 3.78
C VAL A 63 -7.91 -16.01 3.54
N LEU A 64 -7.15 -15.06 4.04
CA LEU A 64 -5.68 -15.07 3.93
C LEU A 64 -5.06 -16.21 4.73
N SER A 65 -5.52 -16.47 5.97
CA SER A 65 -4.99 -17.58 6.79
C SER A 65 -5.28 -18.97 6.21
N HIS A 66 -6.29 -19.10 5.36
CA HIS A 66 -6.66 -20.36 4.71
C HIS A 66 -6.31 -20.38 3.20
N ARG A 67 -5.42 -19.47 2.75
CA ARG A 67 -5.05 -19.38 1.33
C ARG A 67 -4.21 -20.58 0.82
N GLY A 68 -3.60 -21.34 1.74
CA GLY A 68 -2.69 -22.42 1.38
C GLY A 68 -1.52 -21.90 0.56
N ARG A 69 -1.24 -22.50 -0.58
CA ARG A 69 -0.16 -22.12 -1.49
C ARG A 69 -0.60 -21.08 -2.56
N ARG A 70 -1.77 -20.47 -2.40
CA ARG A 70 -2.27 -19.48 -3.35
C ARG A 70 -1.61 -18.13 -3.10
N ARG A 71 -1.00 -17.59 -4.15
CA ARG A 71 -0.38 -16.26 -4.12
C ARG A 71 -1.47 -15.19 -3.97
N PRO A 72 -1.33 -14.24 -3.03
CA PRO A 72 -2.32 -13.17 -2.86
C PRO A 72 -2.23 -12.15 -4.01
N VAL A 73 -3.39 -11.80 -4.57
CA VAL A 73 -3.56 -10.78 -5.60
C VAL A 73 -4.65 -9.83 -5.16
N VAL A 74 -4.39 -8.52 -5.20
CA VAL A 74 -5.34 -7.48 -4.81
C VAL A 74 -5.85 -6.76 -6.06
N ILE A 75 -7.18 -6.71 -6.24
CA ILE A 75 -7.82 -5.83 -7.21
C ILE A 75 -8.49 -4.70 -6.43
N GLY A 76 -7.94 -3.49 -6.49
CA GLY A 76 -8.48 -2.35 -5.74
C GLY A 76 -7.54 -1.18 -5.60
N SER A 77 -7.86 -0.31 -4.65
CA SER A 77 -7.12 0.91 -4.31
C SER A 77 -5.89 0.63 -3.43
N ASP A 78 -5.07 1.67 -3.20
CA ASP A 78 -3.96 1.64 -2.25
C ASP A 78 -4.42 1.21 -0.85
N GLN A 79 -5.62 1.63 -0.43
CA GLN A 79 -6.20 1.21 0.84
C GLN A 79 -6.48 -0.30 0.90
N ALA A 80 -6.90 -0.92 -0.21
CA ALA A 80 -7.08 -2.37 -0.28
C ALA A 80 -5.75 -3.11 -0.15
N VAL A 81 -4.70 -2.59 -0.81
CA VAL A 81 -3.33 -3.13 -0.67
C VAL A 81 -2.86 -3.02 0.78
N HIS A 82 -3.05 -1.88 1.44
CA HIS A 82 -2.73 -1.70 2.86
C HIS A 82 -3.42 -2.74 3.74
N LYS A 83 -4.72 -2.96 3.58
CA LYS A 83 -5.47 -3.94 4.37
C LYS A 83 -4.90 -5.36 4.23
N VAL A 84 -4.53 -5.75 3.01
CA VAL A 84 -3.93 -7.06 2.73
C VAL A 84 -2.54 -7.17 3.34
N LEU A 85 -1.66 -6.16 3.14
CA LEU A 85 -0.32 -6.15 3.72
C LEU A 85 -0.34 -6.15 5.25
N GLN A 86 -1.25 -5.38 5.87
CA GLN A 86 -1.48 -5.42 7.33
C GLN A 86 -1.91 -6.79 7.81
N ALA A 87 -2.80 -7.47 7.09
CA ALA A 87 -3.28 -8.80 7.45
C ALA A 87 -2.14 -9.82 7.34
N LEU A 88 -1.38 -9.82 6.24
CA LEU A 88 -0.22 -10.69 6.05
C LEU A 88 0.88 -10.42 7.10
N HIS A 89 1.12 -9.14 7.43
CA HIS A 89 2.08 -8.77 8.47
C HIS A 89 1.68 -9.33 9.84
N ARG A 90 0.40 -9.18 10.25
CA ARG A 90 -0.11 -9.75 11.51
C ARG A 90 -0.02 -11.27 11.56
N GLN A 91 -0.21 -11.94 10.42
CA GLN A 91 -0.11 -13.40 10.30
C GLN A 91 1.34 -13.88 10.18
N ARG A 92 2.33 -12.96 10.11
CA ARG A 92 3.75 -13.25 9.87
C ARG A 92 4.00 -13.99 8.54
N ASP A 93 3.19 -13.70 7.56
CA ASP A 93 3.16 -14.37 6.24
C ASP A 93 3.49 -13.40 5.08
N LEU A 94 3.94 -12.20 5.40
CA LEU A 94 4.16 -11.12 4.43
C LEU A 94 5.30 -11.42 3.44
N GLY A 95 6.36 -12.09 3.88
CA GLY A 95 7.54 -12.40 3.06
C GLY A 95 7.50 -13.75 2.33
N THR A 96 6.41 -14.53 2.51
CA THR A 96 6.31 -15.91 2.01
C THR A 96 6.12 -15.94 0.50
N ASP A 97 5.18 -15.14 -0.01
CA ASP A 97 4.87 -15.07 -1.44
C ASP A 97 4.82 -13.62 -1.90
N PRO A 98 5.19 -13.34 -3.16
CA PRO A 98 5.02 -12.01 -3.73
C PRO A 98 3.53 -11.68 -3.88
N VAL A 99 3.18 -10.41 -3.64
CA VAL A 99 1.82 -9.89 -3.79
C VAL A 99 1.62 -9.37 -5.21
N GLY A 100 0.55 -9.80 -5.86
CA GLY A 100 0.09 -9.20 -7.10
C GLY A 100 -0.85 -8.02 -6.84
N VAL A 101 -0.80 -6.99 -7.66
CA VAL A 101 -1.70 -5.84 -7.54
C VAL A 101 -2.24 -5.44 -8.89
N VAL A 102 -3.55 -5.27 -8.98
CA VAL A 102 -4.25 -4.63 -10.10
C VAL A 102 -4.95 -3.39 -9.56
N PRO A 103 -4.41 -2.19 -9.80
CA PRO A 103 -4.98 -0.96 -9.26
C PRO A 103 -6.30 -0.65 -9.95
N VAL A 104 -7.36 -0.51 -9.15
CA VAL A 104 -8.70 -0.12 -9.61
C VAL A 104 -9.30 0.86 -8.61
N GLY A 105 -9.67 2.03 -9.11
CA GLY A 105 -10.26 3.10 -8.32
C GLY A 105 -10.02 4.48 -8.93
N PRO A 106 -10.57 5.53 -8.32
CA PRO A 106 -10.28 6.91 -8.72
C PRO A 106 -8.78 7.21 -8.70
N ALA A 107 -8.29 8.03 -9.63
CA ALA A 107 -6.86 8.32 -9.81
C ALA A 107 -6.11 8.73 -8.53
N GLY A 108 -6.79 9.42 -7.61
CA GLY A 108 -6.22 9.81 -6.31
C GLY A 108 -6.10 8.68 -5.28
N THR A 109 -6.65 7.50 -5.54
CA THR A 109 -6.66 6.34 -4.62
C THR A 109 -5.74 5.20 -5.03
N VAL A 110 -4.97 5.38 -6.10
CA VAL A 110 -4.01 4.39 -6.65
C VAL A 110 -2.60 5.00 -6.83
N LEU A 111 -2.30 6.03 -6.04
CA LEU A 111 -1.05 6.79 -6.17
C LEU A 111 0.17 5.98 -5.70
N ALA A 112 0.04 5.21 -4.63
CA ALA A 112 1.11 4.37 -4.13
C ALA A 112 1.41 3.23 -5.11
N CYS A 113 0.39 2.56 -5.66
CA CYS A 113 0.57 1.54 -6.69
C CYS A 113 1.31 2.11 -7.92
N ARG A 114 0.92 3.30 -8.37
CA ARG A 114 1.57 4.01 -9.48
C ARG A 114 3.04 4.33 -9.16
N ALA A 115 3.32 4.88 -7.97
CA ALA A 115 4.67 5.21 -7.53
C ALA A 115 5.58 3.98 -7.47
N LEU A 116 5.03 2.81 -7.19
CA LEU A 116 5.75 1.53 -7.19
C LEU A 116 5.96 0.94 -8.59
N GLY A 117 5.38 1.53 -9.63
CA GLY A 117 5.53 1.08 -11.02
C GLY A 117 4.52 -0.01 -11.43
N VAL A 118 3.42 -0.18 -10.68
CA VAL A 118 2.33 -1.07 -11.07
C VAL A 118 1.62 -0.46 -12.29
N PRO A 119 1.38 -1.22 -13.37
CA PRO A 119 0.64 -0.73 -14.52
C PRO A 119 -0.79 -0.31 -14.14
N GLU A 120 -1.25 0.82 -14.66
CA GLU A 120 -2.61 1.32 -14.37
C GLU A 120 -3.70 0.60 -15.17
N GLN A 121 -3.34 0.09 -16.35
CA GLN A 121 -4.29 -0.62 -17.21
C GLN A 121 -4.57 -2.03 -16.66
N PRO A 122 -5.85 -2.43 -16.46
CA PRO A 122 -6.21 -3.70 -15.81
C PRO A 122 -5.58 -4.92 -16.49
N VAL A 123 -5.52 -4.95 -17.81
CA VAL A 123 -4.92 -6.05 -18.58
C VAL A 123 -3.41 -6.11 -18.36
N ALA A 124 -2.72 -4.96 -18.41
CA ALA A 124 -1.27 -4.90 -18.21
C ALA A 124 -0.88 -5.29 -16.79
N ALA A 125 -1.63 -4.80 -15.78
CA ALA A 125 -1.42 -5.16 -14.38
C ALA A 125 -1.67 -6.65 -14.12
N ALA A 126 -2.76 -7.21 -14.66
CA ALA A 126 -3.05 -8.63 -14.53
C ALA A 126 -1.99 -9.51 -15.22
N ARG A 127 -1.45 -9.09 -16.36
CA ARG A 127 -0.33 -9.78 -17.02
C ARG A 127 0.95 -9.71 -16.20
N ALA A 128 1.22 -8.57 -15.54
CA ALA A 128 2.35 -8.45 -14.61
C ALA A 128 2.22 -9.40 -13.41
N VAL A 129 1.00 -9.64 -12.94
CA VAL A 129 0.73 -10.65 -11.89
C VAL A 129 1.01 -12.07 -12.38
N LEU A 130 0.65 -12.39 -13.63
CA LEU A 130 0.79 -13.74 -14.19
C LEU A 130 2.22 -14.09 -14.62
N GLY A 131 2.96 -13.14 -15.14
CA GLY A 131 4.27 -13.38 -15.77
C GLY A 131 5.36 -12.39 -15.40
N GLY A 132 5.10 -11.51 -14.40
CA GLY A 132 6.08 -10.54 -13.95
C GLY A 132 7.11 -11.11 -12.99
N ALA A 133 8.09 -10.26 -12.64
CA ALA A 133 9.15 -10.58 -11.70
C ALA A 133 8.86 -9.99 -10.31
N PRO A 134 9.19 -10.70 -9.22
CA PRO A 134 9.05 -10.17 -7.87
C PRO A 134 10.15 -9.15 -7.58
N ARG A 135 9.76 -7.96 -7.12
CA ARG A 135 10.67 -6.93 -6.59
C ARG A 135 10.48 -6.83 -5.08
N LYS A 136 11.55 -7.04 -4.32
CA LYS A 136 11.54 -6.84 -2.87
C LYS A 136 11.42 -5.36 -2.55
N LEU A 137 10.56 -5.05 -1.59
CA LEU A 137 10.24 -3.70 -1.14
C LEU A 137 10.30 -3.64 0.38
N ASP A 138 10.70 -2.49 0.88
CA ASP A 138 10.66 -2.18 2.30
C ASP A 138 9.21 -1.92 2.72
N LEU A 139 8.91 -2.17 3.98
CA LEU A 139 7.63 -1.83 4.60
C LEU A 139 7.89 -1.03 5.86
N VAL A 140 7.16 0.05 6.04
CA VAL A 140 7.15 0.77 7.30
C VAL A 140 5.94 0.32 8.08
N VAL A 141 6.15 -0.06 9.34
CA VAL A 141 5.08 -0.52 10.23
C VAL A 141 5.02 0.40 11.43
N ASP A 142 3.83 0.83 11.80
CA ASP A 142 3.63 1.60 13.01
C ASP A 142 3.27 0.71 14.22
N ASP A 143 3.42 1.26 15.43
CA ASP A 143 3.12 0.59 16.70
C ASP A 143 1.62 0.28 16.90
N GLY A 144 0.74 0.78 16.05
CA GLY A 144 -0.68 0.40 15.96
C GLY A 144 -0.97 -0.69 14.93
N GLY A 145 0.06 -1.20 14.24
CA GLY A 145 -0.06 -2.19 13.17
C GLY A 145 -0.50 -1.61 11.83
N GLY A 146 -0.44 -0.28 11.66
CA GLY A 146 -0.58 0.39 10.38
C GLY A 146 0.65 0.15 9.50
N VAL A 147 0.49 0.23 8.18
CA VAL A 147 1.59 0.11 7.23
C VAL A 147 1.70 1.36 6.34
N VAL A 148 2.92 1.66 5.91
CA VAL A 148 3.23 2.67 4.89
C VAL A 148 4.12 2.03 3.85
N ILE A 149 3.79 2.21 2.58
CA ILE A 149 4.44 1.56 1.44
C ILE A 149 5.34 2.53 0.68
N THR A 150 4.91 3.80 0.58
CA THR A 150 5.62 4.81 -0.23
C THR A 150 5.90 6.11 0.52
N GLU A 151 4.94 6.60 1.32
CA GLU A 151 5.09 7.90 1.96
C GLU A 151 4.29 8.02 3.26
N LEU A 152 4.99 8.40 4.32
CA LEU A 152 4.41 8.92 5.55
C LEU A 152 4.51 10.45 5.53
N ARG A 153 3.41 11.14 5.88
CA ARG A 153 3.40 12.59 5.93
C ARG A 153 2.66 13.11 7.16
N ILE A 154 3.28 14.05 7.88
CA ILE A 154 2.65 14.85 8.93
C ILE A 154 2.76 16.31 8.49
N GLY A 155 1.64 17.01 8.49
CA GLY A 155 1.57 18.38 8.05
C GLY A 155 1.13 18.56 6.61
N ALA A 156 0.86 19.83 6.25
CA ALA A 156 0.50 20.21 4.91
C ALA A 156 1.62 21.07 4.31
N GLU A 157 2.04 20.74 3.08
CA GLU A 157 2.62 21.81 2.28
C GLU A 157 1.54 22.88 2.06
N PRO A 158 1.90 24.17 2.13
CA PRO A 158 0.98 25.19 1.64
C PRO A 158 0.66 24.83 0.18
N ARG A 159 -0.53 24.31 -0.05
CA ARG A 159 -1.02 24.16 -1.41
C ARG A 159 -0.90 25.55 -2.02
N ARG A 160 -0.06 25.73 -3.03
CA ARG A 160 -0.22 26.85 -3.95
C ARG A 160 -1.63 26.69 -4.50
N ALA A 161 -2.56 27.38 -3.87
CA ALA A 161 -3.93 27.45 -4.33
C ALA A 161 -3.92 28.13 -5.67
N LEU A 162 -3.95 27.34 -6.73
CA LEU A 162 -4.54 27.85 -7.97
C LEU A 162 -6.00 28.15 -7.60
N PRO A 163 -6.48 29.39 -7.79
CA PRO A 163 -7.86 29.72 -7.51
C PRO A 163 -8.75 28.94 -8.47
N SER A 164 -9.26 27.80 -8.02
CA SER A 164 -10.28 27.09 -8.74
C SER A 164 -11.62 27.80 -8.47
N LEU A 165 -12.25 28.28 -9.54
CA LEU A 165 -13.59 28.88 -9.55
C LEU A 165 -14.69 27.96 -8.91
N ARG A 166 -14.34 26.77 -8.46
CA ARG A 166 -15.23 25.83 -7.77
C ARG A 166 -15.41 26.09 -6.28
N SER A 167 -14.61 26.94 -5.64
CA SER A 167 -14.71 27.20 -4.19
C SER A 167 -15.87 28.13 -3.81
N LEU A 168 -16.52 28.77 -4.77
CA LEU A 168 -17.63 29.68 -4.50
C LEU A 168 -18.99 28.97 -4.34
N TRP A 169 -19.13 27.71 -4.71
CA TRP A 169 -20.40 26.97 -4.67
C TRP A 169 -20.44 25.81 -3.67
N ALA A 170 -19.34 25.51 -2.97
CA ALA A 170 -19.25 24.40 -2.02
C ALA A 170 -19.51 24.86 -0.56
N LYS A 171 -20.59 25.60 -0.33
CA LYS A 171 -21.02 25.99 1.01
C LYS A 171 -22.21 25.15 1.49
N GLN A 172 -22.27 23.86 1.14
CA GLN A 172 -23.25 22.94 1.72
C GLN A 172 -22.71 21.51 1.76
N ALA A 173 -22.63 20.98 2.99
CA ALA A 173 -22.63 19.56 3.35
C ALA A 173 -21.48 18.69 2.82
N ALA A 174 -20.36 18.71 3.54
CA ALA A 174 -19.53 17.52 3.63
C ALA A 174 -19.70 16.90 5.02
N PRO A 175 -20.02 15.58 5.14
CA PRO A 175 -20.00 14.92 6.44
C PRO A 175 -18.55 14.82 6.92
N ASP A 176 -18.34 15.04 8.21
CA ASP A 176 -17.16 14.80 9.05
C ASP A 176 -15.93 14.18 8.33
N GLN A 177 -15.22 14.96 7.55
CA GLN A 177 -13.82 14.70 7.30
C GLN A 177 -13.09 15.11 8.59
N ALA A 178 -12.56 14.13 9.32
CA ALA A 178 -11.67 14.38 10.44
C ALA A 178 -10.63 15.40 9.98
N THR A 179 -10.78 16.64 10.41
CA THR A 179 -9.88 17.75 10.07
C THR A 179 -8.54 17.38 10.64
N VAL A 180 -7.58 17.03 9.78
CA VAL A 180 -6.18 16.84 10.20
C VAL A 180 -5.75 18.16 10.81
N PRO A 181 -5.41 18.20 12.12
CA PRO A 181 -5.04 19.45 12.77
C PRO A 181 -3.86 20.09 12.05
N ASP A 182 -3.89 21.40 11.86
CA ASP A 182 -2.80 22.16 11.28
C ASP A 182 -1.52 21.92 12.11
N PRO A 183 -0.44 21.37 11.53
CA PRO A 183 0.78 21.07 12.25
C PRO A 183 1.47 22.32 12.81
N GLU A 184 1.18 23.50 12.27
CA GLU A 184 1.70 24.76 12.82
C GLU A 184 1.15 25.08 14.21
N SER A 185 -0.01 24.47 14.56
CA SER A 185 -0.68 24.71 15.84
C SER A 185 -0.38 23.67 16.92
N THR A 186 0.23 22.53 16.58
CA THR A 186 0.42 21.42 17.52
C THR A 186 1.89 21.19 17.82
N PRO A 187 2.36 21.48 19.05
CA PRO A 187 3.71 21.13 19.46
C PRO A 187 3.94 19.62 19.38
N MET A 188 4.99 19.22 18.70
CA MET A 188 5.37 17.83 18.53
C MET A 188 6.84 17.61 18.88
N ARG A 189 7.11 16.49 19.57
CA ARG A 189 8.44 15.96 19.78
C ARG A 189 8.70 14.91 18.72
N VAL A 190 9.82 15.04 18.02
CA VAL A 190 10.23 14.10 16.97
C VAL A 190 11.58 13.52 17.37
N GLU A 191 11.62 12.20 17.42
CA GLU A 191 12.83 11.43 17.67
C GLU A 191 13.06 10.43 16.54
N ALA A 192 14.30 10.22 16.16
CA ALA A 192 14.68 9.18 15.22
C ALA A 192 15.94 8.46 15.72
N ASP A 193 15.93 7.14 15.73
CA ASP A 193 17.00 6.27 16.22
C ASP A 193 17.50 6.69 17.62
N GLY A 194 16.56 7.07 18.50
CA GLY A 194 16.86 7.51 19.86
C GLY A 194 17.43 8.94 19.98
N ARG A 195 17.50 9.70 18.88
CA ARG A 195 17.96 11.08 18.86
C ARG A 195 16.80 12.06 18.75
N LEU A 196 16.78 13.08 19.57
CA LEU A 196 15.83 14.18 19.47
C LEU A 196 16.15 15.03 18.23
N LEU A 197 15.21 15.14 17.31
CA LEU A 197 15.32 15.94 16.09
C LEU A 197 14.59 17.27 16.20
N ALA A 198 13.43 17.28 16.86
CA ALA A 198 12.67 18.48 17.14
C ALA A 198 11.94 18.34 18.49
N ASP A 199 11.93 19.39 19.27
CA ASP A 199 11.22 19.44 20.55
C ASP A 199 9.89 20.19 20.40
N VAL A 200 9.03 20.09 21.40
CA VAL A 200 7.69 20.70 21.48
C VAL A 200 7.69 22.23 21.24
N HIS A 201 8.83 22.88 21.35
CA HIS A 201 8.98 24.32 21.07
C HIS A 201 9.27 24.63 19.61
N GLU A 202 9.68 23.64 18.81
CA GLU A 202 9.92 23.79 17.38
C GLU A 202 8.61 23.55 16.59
N ARG A 203 8.23 24.53 15.78
CA ARG A 203 7.04 24.37 14.92
C ARG A 203 7.41 23.56 13.68
N ILE A 204 6.91 22.34 13.61
CA ILE A 204 7.07 21.48 12.45
C ILE A 204 5.99 21.83 11.44
N ARG A 205 6.40 22.27 10.25
CA ARG A 205 5.49 22.54 9.12
C ARG A 205 5.21 21.29 8.32
N LEU A 206 6.23 20.45 8.14
CA LEU A 206 6.15 19.24 7.35
C LEU A 206 7.15 18.22 7.89
N LEU A 207 6.68 17.00 8.03
CA LEU A 207 7.49 15.80 8.20
C LEU A 207 7.09 14.84 7.11
N GLU A 208 8.04 14.43 6.28
CA GLU A 208 7.89 13.39 5.28
C GLU A 208 8.88 12.28 5.54
N ALA A 209 8.44 11.04 5.43
CA ALA A 209 9.31 9.89 5.51
C ALA A 209 8.94 8.87 4.43
N ARG A 210 9.95 8.35 3.73
CA ARG A 210 9.78 7.39 2.64
C ARG A 210 10.69 6.18 2.87
N PRO A 211 10.19 4.94 2.75
CA PRO A 211 11.06 3.78 2.80
C PRO A 211 11.98 3.73 1.58
N ALA A 212 13.28 3.62 1.80
CA ALA A 212 14.27 3.53 0.73
C ALA A 212 15.54 2.83 1.23
N GLY A 213 15.87 1.68 0.61
CA GLY A 213 17.13 0.97 0.87
C GLY A 213 17.27 0.47 2.31
N GLY A 214 16.17 0.07 2.94
CA GLY A 214 16.16 -0.47 4.29
C GLY A 214 16.06 0.59 5.40
N GLU A 215 15.93 1.86 5.04
CA GLU A 215 15.83 3.00 5.97
C GLU A 215 14.65 3.90 5.58
N LEU A 216 14.31 4.86 6.44
CA LEU A 216 13.44 5.98 6.12
C LEU A 216 14.28 7.16 5.65
N GLU A 217 14.01 7.64 4.45
CA GLU A 217 14.44 8.98 4.04
C GLU A 217 13.48 9.99 4.68
N LEU A 218 13.97 10.65 5.72
CA LEU A 218 13.19 11.57 6.54
C LEU A 218 13.53 13.01 6.15
N VAL A 219 12.50 13.81 5.88
CA VAL A 219 12.58 15.25 5.67
C VAL A 219 11.75 15.95 6.73
N ILE A 220 12.38 16.84 7.52
CA ILE A 220 11.70 17.67 8.52
C ILE A 220 11.88 19.13 8.12
N ARG A 221 10.78 19.84 7.94
CA ARG A 221 10.75 21.29 7.71
C ARG A 221 10.17 22.00 8.92
N THR A 222 10.95 22.89 9.48
CA THR A 222 10.54 23.83 10.53
C THR A 222 10.40 25.24 9.95
N ALA A 223 10.09 26.23 10.79
CA ALA A 223 9.98 27.63 10.34
C ALA A 223 11.28 28.20 9.75
N GLY A 224 12.45 27.69 10.15
CA GLY A 224 13.75 28.23 9.77
C GLY A 224 14.75 27.24 9.15
N ALA A 225 14.40 25.94 9.06
CA ALA A 225 15.35 24.93 8.60
C ALA A 225 14.66 23.74 7.92
N GLU A 226 15.37 23.12 6.98
CA GLU A 226 15.05 21.80 6.45
C GLU A 226 16.18 20.84 6.85
N ARG A 227 15.82 19.68 7.37
CA ARG A 227 16.76 18.61 7.72
C ARG A 227 16.38 17.36 6.93
N ARG A 228 17.39 16.69 6.38
CA ARG A 228 17.24 15.41 5.67
C ARG A 228 18.13 14.38 6.34
N LEU A 229 17.57 13.23 6.65
CA LEU A 229 18.23 12.17 7.41
C LEU A 229 17.80 10.80 6.85
N ARG A 230 18.63 9.79 7.12
CA ARG A 230 18.25 8.39 6.96
C ARG A 230 18.21 7.76 8.34
N VAL A 231 17.11 7.08 8.65
CA VAL A 231 16.85 6.54 9.98
C VAL A 231 16.11 5.20 9.88
N ALA A 232 16.33 4.31 10.83
CA ALA A 232 15.64 3.03 10.90
C ALA A 232 14.26 3.15 11.58
N ALA A 233 14.15 4.07 12.53
CA ALA A 233 12.92 4.29 13.29
C ALA A 233 12.64 5.77 13.49
N LEU A 234 11.36 6.13 13.47
CA LEU A 234 10.85 7.47 13.70
C LEU A 234 9.77 7.42 14.78
N SER A 235 9.85 8.29 15.77
CA SER A 235 8.84 8.46 16.81
C SER A 235 8.35 9.89 16.86
N VAL A 236 7.05 10.09 16.91
CA VAL A 236 6.41 11.41 17.04
C VAL A 236 5.44 11.37 18.20
N ALA A 237 5.56 12.35 19.09
CA ALA A 237 4.66 12.55 20.22
C ALA A 237 4.13 13.98 20.25
N GLY A 238 2.86 14.15 20.61
CA GLY A 238 2.19 15.45 20.69
C GLY A 238 0.85 15.36 21.41
N ARG A 239 0.19 16.50 21.59
CA ARG A 239 -1.14 16.51 22.21
C ARG A 239 -2.18 15.74 21.40
N SER A 240 -2.20 15.98 20.09
CA SER A 240 -3.06 15.31 19.10
C SER A 240 -2.55 15.68 17.72
N PHE A 241 -2.28 14.70 16.88
CA PHE A 241 -1.88 14.94 15.50
C PHE A 241 -2.45 13.87 14.57
N GLY A 242 -2.68 14.24 13.33
CA GLY A 242 -2.97 13.30 12.24
C GLY A 242 -1.77 13.14 11.33
N TYR A 243 -1.75 12.07 10.60
CA TYR A 243 -0.76 11.83 9.56
C TYR A 243 -1.41 11.18 8.33
N SER A 244 -0.72 11.19 7.24
CA SER A 244 -1.13 10.48 6.03
C SER A 244 -0.16 9.32 5.77
N ALA A 245 -0.71 8.13 5.57
CA ALA A 245 0.00 6.95 5.10
C ALA A 245 -0.40 6.69 3.65
N ASP A 246 0.53 6.92 2.71
CA ASP A 246 0.29 6.76 1.27
C ASP A 246 -0.96 7.51 0.77
N GLY A 247 -1.16 8.73 1.25
CA GLY A 247 -2.32 9.55 0.91
C GLY A 247 -3.59 9.26 1.74
N CYS A 248 -3.60 8.18 2.56
CA CYS A 248 -4.73 7.86 3.43
C CYS A 248 -4.58 8.56 4.79
N PRO A 249 -5.54 9.38 5.24
CA PRO A 249 -5.47 10.04 6.53
C PRO A 249 -5.63 9.04 7.69
N VAL A 250 -4.82 9.21 8.71
CA VAL A 250 -4.83 8.40 9.95
C VAL A 250 -4.77 9.32 11.17
N GLY A 251 -5.49 8.98 12.20
CA GLY A 251 -5.50 9.71 13.46
C GLY A 251 -6.89 10.28 13.79
N PRO A 252 -7.01 11.14 14.81
CA PRO A 252 -5.90 11.72 15.58
C PRO A 252 -5.23 10.73 16.56
N VAL A 253 -3.91 10.89 16.75
CA VAL A 253 -3.10 10.12 17.70
C VAL A 253 -2.30 11.06 18.60
N ARG A 254 -1.78 10.56 19.73
CA ARG A 254 -0.90 11.33 20.64
C ARG A 254 0.56 10.91 20.53
N HIS A 255 0.78 9.67 20.15
CA HIS A 255 2.10 9.09 19.95
C HIS A 255 2.01 8.08 18.83
N ARG A 256 3.07 8.00 18.01
CA ARG A 256 3.23 6.98 16.99
C ARG A 256 4.70 6.74 16.72
N THR A 257 5.08 5.48 16.66
CA THR A 257 6.41 5.05 16.24
C THR A 257 6.31 4.23 14.97
N TRP A 258 7.15 4.53 14.01
CA TRP A 258 7.28 3.81 12.75
C TRP A 258 8.65 3.19 12.65
N THR A 259 8.71 1.93 12.23
CA THR A 259 9.95 1.17 12.04
C THR A 259 9.99 0.62 10.62
N VAL A 260 11.14 0.70 9.97
CA VAL A 260 11.37 0.08 8.67
C VAL A 260 11.63 -1.40 8.83
N HIS A 261 10.98 -2.19 7.99
CA HIS A 261 11.25 -3.61 7.80
C HIS A 261 11.84 -3.79 6.38
N PRO A 262 13.17 -3.91 6.25
CA PRO A 262 13.82 -4.00 4.95
C PRO A 262 13.42 -5.24 4.17
N GLY A 263 13.08 -5.07 2.89
CA GLY A 263 12.72 -6.17 1.99
C GLY A 263 11.60 -7.05 2.50
N ALA A 264 10.70 -6.52 3.34
CA ALA A 264 9.70 -7.29 4.08
C ALA A 264 8.63 -7.93 3.21
N TRP A 265 8.44 -7.43 2.00
CA TRP A 265 7.47 -7.99 1.07
C TRP A 265 7.99 -7.92 -0.38
N ALA A 266 7.33 -8.64 -1.26
CA ALA A 266 7.65 -8.59 -2.68
C ALA A 266 6.40 -8.25 -3.50
N LEU A 267 6.56 -7.39 -4.50
CA LEU A 267 5.53 -6.96 -5.43
C LEU A 267 5.83 -7.52 -6.82
N LEU A 268 4.82 -8.09 -7.50
CA LEU A 268 4.95 -8.51 -8.88
C LEU A 268 4.83 -7.31 -9.81
N LEU A 269 5.86 -7.10 -10.62
CA LEU A 269 5.94 -6.03 -11.60
C LEU A 269 6.25 -6.60 -12.98
N PRO A 270 5.98 -5.87 -14.08
CA PRO A 270 6.40 -6.28 -15.41
C PRO A 270 7.87 -6.66 -15.41
N ALA A 271 8.22 -7.76 -16.09
CA ALA A 271 9.62 -8.05 -16.39
C ALA A 271 10.13 -6.93 -17.32
N GLY A 272 11.20 -6.25 -16.92
CA GLY A 272 11.81 -5.18 -17.68
C GLY A 272 12.39 -5.65 -19.00
#